data_bd39447c048355706c92f797695c7c30
#
_entry.id   bd39447c048355706c92f797695c7c30
#
_cell.length_a   1.000
_cell.length_b   1.000
_cell.length_c   1.000
_cell.angle_alpha   90.00
_cell.angle_beta   90.00
_cell.angle_gamma   90.00
#
_symmetry.space_group_name_H-M   'P 1'
#
loop_
_entity.id
_entity.type
_entity.pdbx_description
1 polymer ?
#
loop_
_entity_poly.entity_id
_entity_poly.type
_entity_poly.pdbx_seq_one_letter_code
_entity_poly.pdbx_strand_id
1 'polypeptide(L)'
;MKKRIPAIILMFALFLTTSYAVNTYRKTITVTSGVNVEFNNEAIDMTDANGKAVEAFIYNGTTYVPIRAVSNAFGADIGYDRNTQTISIYDDFSEVAAVAHGMSNILTGYSEAMFVGLAYVTGGEQESIQNMMDNMQTSNANMQSTLKYLSSDDGYNTCIGLLDDAVAKYNSAIASFNTAAQTYERYVQNGSDYYADAFDTEFTRAYNAYNDAQNAITDFFYDYAMWRDV
;
A
#
# COMPACT_ATOMS: atom_id res chain seq x y z
N MET A 1 44.41 12.10 45.32
CA MET A 1 43.31 11.29 44.74
C MET A 1 43.55 11.21 43.23
N LYS A 2 44.08 10.11 42.71
CA LYS A 2 44.39 9.96 41.26
C LYS A 2 43.11 9.59 40.50
N LYS A 3 42.77 10.42 39.51
CA LYS A 3 41.59 10.28 38.66
C LYS A 3 41.66 8.99 37.82
N ARG A 4 40.84 7.97 38.14
CA ARG A 4 40.75 6.67 37.44
C ARG A 4 39.62 6.65 36.36
N ILE A 5 39.12 7.82 35.98
CA ILE A 5 37.99 7.97 35.06
C ILE A 5 38.31 7.73 33.55
N PRO A 6 39.55 7.95 33.03
CA PRO A 6 39.79 7.76 31.59
C PRO A 6 39.83 6.31 31.12
N ALA A 7 40.16 5.35 32.01
CA ALA A 7 40.27 3.94 31.61
C ALA A 7 38.91 3.26 31.34
N ILE A 8 37.87 3.66 32.06
CA ILE A 8 36.51 3.10 31.93
C ILE A 8 35.84 3.62 30.64
N ILE A 9 36.10 4.90 30.29
CA ILE A 9 35.54 5.50 29.04
C ILE A 9 36.23 4.85 27.82
N LEU A 10 37.54 4.55 27.90
CA LEU A 10 38.26 3.87 26.81
C LEU A 10 37.81 2.41 26.63
N MET A 11 37.45 1.73 27.73
CA MET A 11 36.93 0.37 27.67
C MET A 11 35.49 0.31 27.08
N PHE A 12 34.68 1.34 27.33
CA PHE A 12 33.33 1.43 26.75
C PHE A 12 33.33 1.79 25.26
N ALA A 13 34.33 2.57 24.80
CA ALA A 13 34.49 2.91 23.38
C ALA A 13 34.96 1.70 22.53
N LEU A 14 35.61 0.72 23.11
CA LEU A 14 36.04 -0.50 22.42
C LEU A 14 34.93 -1.53 22.22
N PHE A 15 33.78 -1.40 22.93
CA PHE A 15 32.63 -2.30 22.76
C PHE A 15 31.64 -1.87 21.67
N LEU A 16 31.80 -0.68 21.08
CA LEU A 16 30.85 -0.14 20.09
C LEU A 16 31.25 -0.41 18.62
N THR A 17 32.35 -1.12 18.37
CA THR A 17 32.72 -1.51 17.01
C THR A 17 32.48 -3.01 16.78
N THR A 18 31.25 -3.46 16.83
CA THR A 18 30.87 -4.69 16.14
C THR A 18 30.80 -4.36 14.64
N SER A 19 31.98 -4.29 14.02
CA SER A 19 32.08 -4.33 12.57
C SER A 19 31.55 -5.69 12.12
N TYR A 20 30.39 -5.72 11.52
CA TYR A 20 29.95 -6.88 10.75
C TYR A 20 30.94 -7.04 9.59
N ALA A 21 31.98 -7.88 9.76
CA ALA A 21 32.88 -8.21 8.69
C ALA A 21 32.11 -9.06 7.68
N VAL A 22 31.75 -8.44 6.58
CA VAL A 22 31.24 -9.18 5.41
C VAL A 22 32.36 -10.07 4.94
N ASN A 23 32.21 -11.40 5.08
CA ASN A 23 33.15 -12.40 4.59
C ASN A 23 33.08 -12.42 3.05
N THR A 24 33.90 -11.58 2.40
CA THR A 24 34.12 -11.66 0.96
C THR A 24 35.23 -12.63 0.65
N TYR A 25 34.98 -13.63 -0.18
CA TYR A 25 35.98 -14.51 -0.75
C TYR A 25 35.84 -14.54 -2.28
N ARG A 26 36.96 -14.77 -2.96
CA ARG A 26 36.95 -14.95 -4.42
C ARG A 26 36.94 -16.43 -4.75
N LYS A 27 36.06 -16.82 -5.67
CA LYS A 27 35.98 -18.19 -6.19
C LYS A 27 35.94 -18.13 -7.72
N THR A 28 36.80 -18.91 -8.36
CA THR A 28 36.72 -19.13 -9.82
C THR A 28 35.79 -20.31 -10.07
N ILE A 29 34.83 -20.12 -10.93
CA ILE A 29 33.84 -21.13 -11.31
C ILE A 29 33.83 -21.27 -12.85
N THR A 30 33.57 -22.47 -13.33
CA THR A 30 33.33 -22.73 -14.76
C THR A 30 31.83 -22.77 -14.97
N VAL A 31 31.33 -21.97 -15.90
CA VAL A 31 29.91 -21.84 -16.22
C VAL A 31 29.64 -22.17 -17.68
N THR A 32 28.39 -22.55 -17.99
CA THR A 32 27.89 -22.62 -19.36
C THR A 32 27.12 -21.32 -19.63
N SER A 33 27.57 -20.55 -20.63
CA SER A 33 26.96 -19.28 -21.07
C SER A 33 25.98 -19.50 -22.23
N GLY A 34 25.37 -18.42 -22.73
CA GLY A 34 24.46 -18.44 -23.87
C GLY A 34 23.06 -18.91 -23.54
N VAL A 35 22.62 -18.67 -22.30
CA VAL A 35 21.24 -18.92 -21.86
C VAL A 35 20.37 -17.74 -22.27
N ASN A 36 19.33 -17.98 -23.10
CA ASN A 36 18.30 -16.99 -23.40
C ASN A 36 17.20 -17.06 -22.33
N VAL A 37 16.72 -15.92 -21.92
CA VAL A 37 15.58 -15.80 -20.98
C VAL A 37 14.52 -14.97 -21.66
N GLU A 38 13.29 -15.47 -21.65
CA GLU A 38 12.12 -14.83 -22.26
C GLU A 38 11.03 -14.69 -21.19
N PHE A 39 10.28 -13.60 -21.28
CA PHE A 39 9.05 -13.37 -20.52
C PHE A 39 7.93 -13.10 -21.53
N ASN A 40 6.82 -13.84 -21.46
CA ASN A 40 5.71 -13.76 -22.41
C ASN A 40 6.13 -13.90 -23.90
N ASN A 41 7.11 -14.76 -24.18
CA ASN A 41 7.72 -14.98 -25.50
C ASN A 41 8.55 -13.78 -26.04
N GLU A 42 8.89 -12.81 -25.21
CA GLU A 42 9.79 -11.72 -25.54
C GLU A 42 11.11 -11.88 -24.79
N ALA A 43 12.24 -11.66 -25.48
CA ALA A 43 13.56 -11.77 -24.88
C ALA A 43 13.75 -10.65 -23.84
N ILE A 44 14.19 -11.03 -22.63
CA ILE A 44 14.49 -10.08 -21.55
C ILE A 44 15.78 -9.33 -21.90
N ASP A 45 15.75 -8.00 -21.80
CA ASP A 45 16.96 -7.16 -21.88
C ASP A 45 17.80 -7.32 -20.61
N MET A 46 18.90 -8.06 -20.70
CA MET A 46 19.77 -8.36 -19.58
C MET A 46 20.85 -7.29 -19.42
N THR A 47 20.56 -6.28 -18.60
CA THR A 47 21.48 -5.20 -18.27
C THR A 47 21.74 -5.09 -16.75
N ASP A 48 22.90 -4.54 -16.37
CA ASP A 48 23.20 -4.14 -15.00
C ASP A 48 22.60 -2.74 -14.66
N ALA A 49 22.86 -2.24 -13.45
CA ALA A 49 22.39 -0.94 -13.00
C ALA A 49 22.90 0.26 -13.83
N ASN A 50 23.95 0.06 -14.66
CA ASN A 50 24.55 1.08 -15.51
C ASN A 50 24.16 0.90 -17.00
N GLY A 51 23.22 0.01 -17.29
CA GLY A 51 22.79 -0.30 -18.67
C GLY A 51 23.80 -1.16 -19.45
N LYS A 52 24.81 -1.75 -18.78
CA LYS A 52 25.76 -2.64 -19.45
C LYS A 52 25.19 -4.04 -19.53
N ALA A 53 25.30 -4.67 -20.73
CA ALA A 53 24.88 -6.03 -20.95
C ALA A 53 25.55 -7.02 -19.97
N VAL A 54 24.76 -7.89 -19.39
CA VAL A 54 25.15 -9.02 -18.54
C VAL A 54 24.51 -10.29 -19.09
N GLU A 55 25.01 -11.47 -18.68
CA GLU A 55 24.51 -12.74 -19.22
C GLU A 55 23.93 -13.64 -18.11
N ALA A 56 22.94 -14.45 -18.47
CA ALA A 56 22.56 -15.61 -17.69
C ALA A 56 23.51 -16.77 -17.97
N PHE A 57 23.76 -17.60 -16.95
CA PHE A 57 24.65 -18.75 -17.08
C PHE A 57 24.17 -19.93 -16.23
N ILE A 58 24.68 -21.14 -16.56
CA ILE A 58 24.43 -22.34 -15.78
C ILE A 58 25.70 -22.71 -15.00
N TYR A 59 25.54 -22.94 -13.70
CA TYR A 59 26.57 -23.45 -12.81
C TYR A 59 26.01 -24.61 -11.98
N ASN A 60 26.69 -25.76 -12.03
CA ASN A 60 26.27 -26.99 -11.33
C ASN A 60 24.77 -27.36 -11.56
N GLY A 61 24.28 -27.21 -12.79
CA GLY A 61 22.90 -27.54 -13.15
C GLY A 61 21.85 -26.49 -12.71
N THR A 62 22.28 -25.38 -12.09
CA THR A 62 21.40 -24.28 -11.69
C THR A 62 21.61 -23.12 -12.63
N THR A 63 20.53 -22.55 -13.16
CA THR A 63 20.57 -21.32 -13.97
C THR A 63 20.60 -20.11 -13.07
N TYR A 64 21.56 -19.23 -13.29
CA TYR A 64 21.72 -17.94 -12.64
C TYR A 64 21.35 -16.85 -13.62
N VAL A 65 20.40 -16.01 -13.23
CA VAL A 65 19.89 -14.91 -14.07
C VAL A 65 20.13 -13.60 -13.34
N PRO A 66 20.50 -12.53 -14.06
CA PRO A 66 20.59 -11.20 -13.46
C PRO A 66 19.24 -10.78 -12.87
N ILE A 67 19.14 -10.69 -11.56
CA ILE A 67 17.90 -10.44 -10.83
C ILE A 67 17.21 -9.14 -11.28
N ARG A 68 17.99 -8.09 -11.60
CA ARG A 68 17.46 -6.82 -12.10
C ARG A 68 16.73 -6.97 -13.43
N ALA A 69 17.30 -7.75 -14.36
CA ALA A 69 16.65 -7.98 -15.66
C ALA A 69 15.31 -8.70 -15.49
N VAL A 70 15.24 -9.67 -14.58
CA VAL A 70 14.00 -10.40 -14.26
C VAL A 70 13.00 -9.47 -13.59
N SER A 71 13.42 -8.68 -12.58
CA SER A 71 12.54 -7.73 -11.90
C SER A 71 11.96 -6.71 -12.87
N ASN A 72 12.78 -6.12 -13.75
CA ASN A 72 12.32 -5.17 -14.76
C ASN A 72 11.32 -5.80 -15.74
N ALA A 73 11.53 -7.07 -16.14
CA ALA A 73 10.60 -7.77 -17.03
C ALA A 73 9.23 -8.01 -16.35
N PHE A 74 9.20 -8.11 -15.02
CA PHE A 74 7.97 -8.20 -14.24
C PHE A 74 7.41 -6.84 -13.80
N GLY A 75 8.04 -5.72 -14.20
CA GLY A 75 7.62 -4.38 -13.79
C GLY A 75 7.87 -4.12 -12.31
N ALA A 76 8.84 -4.81 -11.70
CA ALA A 76 9.15 -4.67 -10.29
C ALA A 76 10.45 -3.88 -10.08
N ASP A 77 10.45 -2.98 -9.10
CA ASP A 77 11.63 -2.25 -8.66
C ASP A 77 12.58 -3.11 -7.83
N ILE A 78 13.87 -2.77 -7.84
CA ILE A 78 14.89 -3.51 -7.13
C ILE A 78 15.82 -2.58 -6.35
N GLY A 79 15.87 -2.77 -5.05
CA GLY A 79 16.80 -2.11 -4.12
C GLY A 79 17.90 -3.02 -3.64
N TYR A 80 19.05 -2.45 -3.26
CA TYR A 80 20.14 -3.18 -2.62
C TYR A 80 20.68 -2.42 -1.40
N ASP A 81 20.54 -3.01 -0.23
CA ASP A 81 21.16 -2.53 1.01
C ASP A 81 22.55 -3.16 1.18
N ARG A 82 23.59 -2.31 1.11
CA ARG A 82 24.98 -2.75 1.28
C ARG A 82 25.32 -3.19 2.70
N ASN A 83 24.64 -2.66 3.70
CA ASN A 83 24.95 -2.94 5.10
C ASN A 83 24.45 -4.32 5.50
N THR A 84 23.26 -4.68 5.05
CA THR A 84 22.64 -5.98 5.31
C THR A 84 22.89 -6.98 4.19
N GLN A 85 23.44 -6.56 3.06
CA GLN A 85 23.58 -7.34 1.81
C GLN A 85 22.24 -7.92 1.33
N THR A 86 21.16 -7.18 1.53
CA THR A 86 19.81 -7.59 1.16
C THR A 86 19.45 -6.98 -0.18
N ILE A 87 18.95 -7.82 -1.08
CA ILE A 87 18.23 -7.39 -2.29
C ILE A 87 16.75 -7.40 -1.94
N SER A 88 16.07 -6.27 -2.16
CA SER A 88 14.63 -6.15 -2.01
C SER A 88 14.02 -5.95 -3.39
N ILE A 89 12.94 -6.67 -3.68
CA ILE A 89 12.16 -6.53 -4.90
C ILE A 89 10.80 -6.00 -4.47
N TYR A 90 10.38 -4.89 -5.08
CA TYR A 90 9.13 -4.22 -4.79
C TYR A 90 8.21 -4.34 -6.01
N ASP A 91 7.02 -4.81 -5.77
CA ASP A 91 5.95 -4.81 -6.76
C ASP A 91 5.02 -3.63 -6.44
N ASP A 92 5.09 -2.58 -7.26
CA ASP A 92 4.29 -1.36 -7.10
C ASP A 92 2.80 -1.67 -7.04
N PHE A 93 2.38 -2.72 -7.74
CA PHE A 93 0.99 -3.14 -7.72
C PHE A 93 0.53 -3.60 -6.34
N SER A 94 1.35 -4.35 -5.61
CA SER A 94 0.95 -4.86 -4.29
C SER A 94 0.66 -3.73 -3.31
N GLU A 95 1.37 -2.60 -3.40
CA GLU A 95 1.13 -1.41 -2.58
C GLU A 95 -0.14 -0.67 -3.02
N VAL A 96 -0.34 -0.47 -4.31
CA VAL A 96 -1.55 0.17 -4.86
C VAL A 96 -2.78 -0.71 -4.61
N ALA A 97 -2.67 -2.03 -4.76
CA ALA A 97 -3.72 -2.98 -4.42
C ALA A 97 -4.07 -2.96 -2.92
N ALA A 98 -3.05 -2.85 -2.04
CA ALA A 98 -3.28 -2.71 -0.60
C ALA A 98 -4.05 -1.42 -0.27
N VAL A 99 -3.77 -0.31 -0.98
CA VAL A 99 -4.53 0.93 -0.86
C VAL A 99 -5.98 0.76 -1.32
N ALA A 100 -6.21 0.13 -2.47
CA ALA A 100 -7.55 -0.15 -2.97
C ALA A 100 -8.38 -1.00 -1.99
N HIS A 101 -7.79 -2.06 -1.45
CA HIS A 101 -8.41 -2.87 -0.38
C HIS A 101 -8.65 -2.05 0.90
N GLY A 102 -7.70 -1.20 1.28
CA GLY A 102 -7.84 -0.30 2.43
C GLY A 102 -9.01 0.67 2.27
N MET A 103 -9.17 1.28 1.09
CA MET A 103 -10.32 2.13 0.77
C MET A 103 -11.64 1.36 0.89
N SER A 104 -11.71 0.15 0.32
CA SER A 104 -12.90 -0.71 0.41
C SER A 104 -13.27 -1.02 1.86
N ASN A 105 -12.28 -1.37 2.70
CA ASN A 105 -12.51 -1.67 4.12
C ASN A 105 -13.01 -0.44 4.91
N ILE A 106 -12.47 0.75 4.64
CA ILE A 106 -12.91 2.00 5.28
C ILE A 106 -14.36 2.30 4.88
N LEU A 107 -14.71 2.19 3.60
CA LEU A 107 -16.06 2.41 3.11
C LEU A 107 -17.05 1.41 3.74
N THR A 108 -16.66 0.15 3.86
CA THR A 108 -17.48 -0.87 4.54
C THR A 108 -17.72 -0.49 6.00
N GLY A 109 -16.69 -0.05 6.72
CA GLY A 109 -16.84 0.42 8.10
C GLY A 109 -17.77 1.63 8.24
N TYR A 110 -17.69 2.61 7.31
CA TYR A 110 -18.64 3.72 7.28
C TYR A 110 -20.06 3.25 7.00
N SER A 111 -20.27 2.34 6.06
CA SER A 111 -21.58 1.77 5.74
C SER A 111 -22.16 1.05 6.95
N GLU A 112 -21.37 0.22 7.65
CA GLU A 112 -21.79 -0.47 8.86
C GLU A 112 -22.16 0.51 9.98
N ALA A 113 -21.38 1.56 10.21
CA ALA A 113 -21.68 2.59 11.20
C ALA A 113 -23.01 3.30 10.90
N MET A 114 -23.27 3.58 9.61
CA MET A 114 -24.53 4.21 9.19
C MET A 114 -25.74 3.28 9.34
N PHE A 115 -25.60 1.97 9.06
CA PHE A 115 -26.67 1.00 9.33
C PHE A 115 -26.99 0.89 10.81
N VAL A 116 -25.98 0.92 11.69
CA VAL A 116 -26.19 0.98 13.15
C VAL A 116 -26.90 2.29 13.52
N GLY A 117 -26.52 3.42 12.90
CA GLY A 117 -27.21 4.72 13.06
C GLY A 117 -28.67 4.67 12.67
N LEU A 118 -29.00 4.06 11.54
CA LEU A 118 -30.37 3.87 11.09
C LEU A 118 -31.16 3.00 12.08
N ALA A 119 -30.58 1.91 12.58
CA ALA A 119 -31.19 1.06 13.60
C ALA A 119 -31.46 1.85 14.90
N TYR A 120 -30.58 2.77 15.28
CA TYR A 120 -30.77 3.64 16.45
C TYR A 120 -31.97 4.62 16.28
N VAL A 121 -32.07 5.27 15.12
CA VAL A 121 -33.21 6.13 14.79
C VAL A 121 -34.51 5.37 14.95
N THR A 122 -34.51 4.06 14.75
CA THR A 122 -35.66 3.15 14.94
C THR A 122 -35.72 2.47 16.32
N GLY A 123 -34.79 2.78 17.28
CA GLY A 123 -34.87 2.31 18.67
C GLY A 123 -33.64 1.66 19.30
N GLY A 124 -32.44 1.88 18.75
CA GLY A 124 -31.17 1.30 19.25
C GLY A 124 -30.33 2.19 20.20
N GLU A 125 -29.07 1.83 20.53
CA GLU A 125 -28.19 2.54 21.49
C GLU A 125 -27.18 3.50 20.79
N GLN A 126 -27.00 4.69 21.36
CA GLN A 126 -26.28 5.84 20.78
C GLN A 126 -24.75 5.80 20.84
N GLU A 127 -24.17 5.27 21.93
CA GLU A 127 -22.74 5.43 22.24
C GLU A 127 -21.81 4.70 21.27
N SER A 128 -22.29 3.63 20.66
CA SER A 128 -21.55 2.79 19.74
C SER A 128 -21.23 3.48 18.39
N ILE A 129 -22.12 4.35 17.91
CA ILE A 129 -22.04 4.95 16.57
C ILE A 129 -20.96 6.03 16.52
N GLN A 130 -20.87 6.88 17.55
CA GLN A 130 -19.86 7.94 17.59
C GLN A 130 -18.45 7.36 17.56
N ASN A 131 -18.19 6.32 18.37
CA ASN A 131 -16.90 5.64 18.38
C ASN A 131 -16.56 5.01 17.03
N MET A 132 -17.54 4.42 16.34
CA MET A 132 -17.33 3.88 14.99
C MET A 132 -16.99 4.98 14.00
N MET A 133 -17.70 6.12 14.02
CA MET A 133 -17.45 7.26 13.14
C MET A 133 -16.06 7.87 13.37
N ASP A 134 -15.64 8.05 14.62
CA ASP A 134 -14.33 8.59 14.97
C ASP A 134 -13.20 7.67 14.48
N ASN A 135 -13.36 6.36 14.60
CA ASN A 135 -12.43 5.38 14.08
C ASN A 135 -12.33 5.44 12.55
N MET A 136 -13.46 5.57 11.86
CA MET A 136 -13.48 5.68 10.41
C MET A 136 -12.84 6.98 9.91
N GLN A 137 -13.09 8.12 10.59
CA GLN A 137 -12.43 9.38 10.27
C GLN A 137 -10.91 9.29 10.42
N THR A 138 -10.43 8.65 11.49
CA THR A 138 -8.99 8.41 11.71
C THR A 138 -8.41 7.52 10.60
N SER A 139 -9.09 6.44 10.25
CA SER A 139 -8.67 5.54 9.17
C SER A 139 -8.62 6.24 7.82
N ASN A 140 -9.63 7.09 7.53
CA ASN A 140 -9.64 7.89 6.31
C ASN A 140 -8.50 8.92 6.28
N ALA A 141 -8.18 9.58 7.40
CA ALA A 141 -7.06 10.52 7.46
C ALA A 141 -5.71 9.85 7.16
N ASN A 142 -5.51 8.63 7.66
CA ASN A 142 -4.34 7.81 7.34
C ASN A 142 -4.32 7.44 5.84
N MET A 143 -5.45 7.02 5.29
CA MET A 143 -5.58 6.70 3.86
C MET A 143 -5.24 7.89 2.96
N GLN A 144 -5.76 9.10 3.27
CA GLN A 144 -5.43 10.32 2.52
C GLN A 144 -3.93 10.64 2.56
N SER A 145 -3.27 10.36 3.68
CA SER A 145 -1.81 10.53 3.80
C SER A 145 -1.05 9.53 2.91
N THR A 146 -1.51 8.28 2.86
CA THR A 146 -0.94 7.24 1.99
C THR A 146 -1.13 7.58 0.51
N LEU A 147 -2.35 7.95 0.11
CA LEU A 147 -2.64 8.38 -1.26
C LEU A 147 -1.77 9.56 -1.70
N LYS A 148 -1.58 10.54 -0.80
CA LYS A 148 -0.69 11.67 -1.07
C LYS A 148 0.77 11.24 -1.23
N TYR A 149 1.24 10.31 -0.42
CA TYR A 149 2.60 9.77 -0.53
C TYR A 149 2.79 9.08 -1.90
N LEU A 150 1.92 8.15 -2.25
CA LEU A 150 2.00 7.42 -3.51
C LEU A 150 1.91 8.32 -4.74
N SER A 151 1.06 9.37 -4.70
CA SER A 151 0.94 10.33 -5.81
C SER A 151 2.15 11.28 -5.94
N SER A 152 3.05 11.32 -4.95
CA SER A 152 4.27 12.13 -4.97
C SER A 152 5.51 11.36 -5.40
N ASP A 153 5.42 10.04 -5.57
CA ASP A 153 6.52 9.17 -5.97
C ASP A 153 6.40 8.82 -7.46
N ASP A 154 7.44 9.18 -8.24
CA ASP A 154 7.45 8.96 -9.69
C ASP A 154 7.39 7.46 -10.07
N GLY A 155 7.78 6.54 -9.17
CA GLY A 155 7.73 5.10 -9.37
C GLY A 155 6.31 4.54 -9.48
N TYR A 156 5.34 5.18 -8.80
CA TYR A 156 3.94 4.71 -8.76
C TYR A 156 3.01 5.33 -9.80
N ASN A 157 3.48 6.29 -10.62
CA ASN A 157 2.63 7.11 -11.48
C ASN A 157 1.73 6.32 -12.43
N THR A 158 2.20 5.20 -12.96
CA THR A 158 1.40 4.38 -13.91
C THR A 158 0.30 3.61 -13.18
N CYS A 159 0.64 2.93 -12.08
CA CYS A 159 -0.32 2.14 -11.30
C CYS A 159 -1.34 3.01 -10.57
N ILE A 160 -0.92 4.18 -10.06
CA ILE A 160 -1.83 5.14 -9.41
C ILE A 160 -2.83 5.72 -10.41
N GLY A 161 -2.44 5.99 -11.65
CA GLY A 161 -3.36 6.45 -12.68
C GLY A 161 -4.55 5.50 -12.90
N LEU A 162 -4.33 4.19 -12.76
CA LEU A 162 -5.41 3.20 -12.81
C LEU A 162 -6.36 3.30 -11.60
N LEU A 163 -5.90 3.84 -10.47
CA LEU A 163 -6.69 3.99 -9.26
C LEU A 163 -7.47 5.32 -9.20
N ASP A 164 -7.23 6.28 -10.11
CA ASP A 164 -7.76 7.64 -10.04
C ASP A 164 -9.28 7.69 -9.94
N ASP A 165 -10.02 6.88 -10.73
CA ASP A 165 -11.48 6.84 -10.69
C ASP A 165 -11.98 6.27 -9.36
N ALA A 166 -11.35 5.20 -8.87
CA ALA A 166 -11.66 4.61 -7.56
C ALA A 166 -11.41 5.60 -6.42
N VAL A 167 -10.29 6.35 -6.45
CA VAL A 167 -9.98 7.41 -5.47
C VAL A 167 -11.00 8.54 -5.52
N ALA A 168 -11.41 9.00 -6.71
CA ALA A 168 -12.40 10.06 -6.86
C ALA A 168 -13.77 9.63 -6.27
N LYS A 169 -14.21 8.41 -6.57
CA LYS A 169 -15.47 7.86 -6.05
C LYS A 169 -15.40 7.56 -4.55
N TYR A 170 -14.25 7.05 -4.07
CA TYR A 170 -13.98 6.90 -2.64
C TYR A 170 -14.16 8.23 -1.89
N ASN A 171 -13.52 9.29 -2.37
CA ASN A 171 -13.63 10.62 -1.75
C ASN A 171 -15.07 11.16 -1.76
N SER A 172 -15.82 10.91 -2.84
CA SER A 172 -17.23 11.28 -2.94
C SER A 172 -18.10 10.51 -1.92
N ALA A 173 -17.84 9.22 -1.75
CA ALA A 173 -18.53 8.39 -0.77
C ALA A 173 -18.25 8.86 0.67
N ILE A 174 -16.97 9.13 1.01
CA ILE A 174 -16.57 9.68 2.32
C ILE A 174 -17.28 11.00 2.61
N ALA A 175 -17.36 11.93 1.63
CA ALA A 175 -18.04 13.19 1.78
C ALA A 175 -19.57 12.99 2.05
N SER A 176 -20.18 12.03 1.37
CA SER A 176 -21.59 11.69 1.55
C SER A 176 -21.86 11.06 2.93
N PHE A 177 -21.00 10.16 3.38
CA PHE A 177 -21.08 9.60 4.73
C PHE A 177 -20.92 10.66 5.83
N ASN A 178 -19.99 11.60 5.66
CA ASN A 178 -19.83 12.70 6.61
C ASN A 178 -21.09 13.58 6.69
N THR A 179 -21.78 13.80 5.56
CA THR A 179 -23.07 14.53 5.54
C THR A 179 -24.15 13.76 6.27
N ALA A 180 -24.26 12.46 6.03
CA ALA A 180 -25.22 11.60 6.73
C ALA A 180 -24.94 11.58 8.25
N ALA A 181 -23.66 11.49 8.66
CA ALA A 181 -23.26 11.55 10.07
C ALA A 181 -23.68 12.85 10.76
N GLN A 182 -23.44 14.01 10.12
CA GLN A 182 -23.87 15.31 10.65
C GLN A 182 -25.39 15.40 10.79
N THR A 183 -26.13 14.81 9.87
CA THR A 183 -27.61 14.79 9.93
C THR A 183 -28.09 13.89 11.06
N TYR A 184 -27.43 12.74 11.26
CA TYR A 184 -27.67 11.86 12.39
C TYR A 184 -27.40 12.56 13.74
N GLU A 185 -26.28 13.28 13.89
CA GLU A 185 -25.99 14.06 15.11
C GLU A 185 -27.09 15.09 15.42
N ARG A 186 -27.61 15.77 14.39
CA ARG A 186 -28.74 16.70 14.56
C ARG A 186 -30.00 16.00 15.01
N TYR A 187 -30.29 14.81 14.50
CA TYR A 187 -31.38 13.98 14.98
C TYR A 187 -31.23 13.65 16.47
N VAL A 188 -30.05 13.17 16.85
CA VAL A 188 -29.73 12.81 18.26
C VAL A 188 -29.94 14.00 19.20
N GLN A 189 -29.50 15.21 18.76
CA GLN A 189 -29.58 16.42 19.58
C GLN A 189 -31.06 16.96 19.70
N ASN A 190 -31.89 16.77 18.70
CA ASN A 190 -33.19 17.42 18.61
C ASN A 190 -34.34 16.45 18.72
N GLY A 191 -34.17 15.15 18.48
CA GLY A 191 -35.26 14.14 18.51
C GLY A 191 -36.37 14.39 17.48
N SER A 192 -36.09 15.15 16.41
CA SER A 192 -37.12 15.60 15.45
C SER A 192 -37.25 14.64 14.28
N ASP A 193 -38.47 14.24 13.95
CA ASP A 193 -38.78 13.41 12.77
C ASP A 193 -38.21 14.01 11.47
N TYR A 194 -38.16 15.35 11.37
CA TYR A 194 -37.54 16.04 10.24
C TYR A 194 -36.07 15.63 10.04
N TYR A 195 -35.29 15.52 11.14
CA TYR A 195 -33.90 15.09 11.04
C TYR A 195 -33.74 13.58 10.85
N ALA A 196 -34.72 12.79 11.30
CA ALA A 196 -34.78 11.36 11.00
C ALA A 196 -34.96 11.11 9.50
N ASP A 197 -35.91 11.79 8.88
CA ASP A 197 -36.18 11.70 7.42
C ASP A 197 -35.01 12.25 6.61
N ALA A 198 -34.35 13.33 7.07
CA ALA A 198 -33.20 13.91 6.45
C ALA A 198 -32.01 12.96 6.53
N PHE A 199 -31.80 12.28 7.66
CA PHE A 199 -30.76 11.27 7.81
C PHE A 199 -30.96 10.06 6.86
N ASP A 200 -32.17 9.54 6.76
CA ASP A 200 -32.52 8.45 5.84
C ASP A 200 -32.21 8.82 4.38
N THR A 201 -32.52 10.07 4.00
CA THR A 201 -32.20 10.60 2.67
C THR A 201 -30.72 10.67 2.42
N GLU A 202 -29.92 11.23 3.36
CA GLU A 202 -28.47 11.34 3.23
C GLU A 202 -27.78 9.99 3.34
N PHE A 203 -28.30 9.08 4.16
CA PHE A 203 -27.83 7.69 4.22
C PHE A 203 -28.00 6.97 2.88
N THR A 204 -29.18 7.09 2.25
CA THR A 204 -29.42 6.49 0.92
C THR A 204 -28.43 7.04 -0.12
N ARG A 205 -28.15 8.35 -0.08
CA ARG A 205 -27.15 8.97 -0.97
C ARG A 205 -25.75 8.43 -0.71
N ALA A 206 -25.36 8.35 0.55
CA ALA A 206 -24.04 7.82 0.94
C ALA A 206 -23.88 6.34 0.55
N TYR A 207 -24.93 5.54 0.70
CA TYR A 207 -24.92 4.14 0.31
C TYR A 207 -24.80 3.94 -1.21
N ASN A 208 -25.45 4.79 -2.01
CA ASN A 208 -25.26 4.75 -3.46
C ASN A 208 -23.83 5.14 -3.84
N ALA A 209 -23.28 6.19 -3.24
CA ALA A 209 -21.89 6.58 -3.47
C ALA A 209 -20.89 5.49 -3.02
N TYR A 210 -21.18 4.78 -1.94
CA TYR A 210 -20.44 3.59 -1.50
C TYR A 210 -20.42 2.50 -2.58
N ASN A 211 -21.57 2.16 -3.15
CA ASN A 211 -21.65 1.15 -4.20
C ASN A 211 -20.88 1.57 -5.46
N ASP A 212 -20.96 2.85 -5.85
CA ASP A 212 -20.20 3.39 -6.97
C ASP A 212 -18.67 3.30 -6.74
N ALA A 213 -18.23 3.58 -5.52
CA ALA A 213 -16.82 3.47 -5.14
C ALA A 213 -16.35 2.00 -5.09
N GLN A 214 -17.15 1.09 -4.55
CA GLN A 214 -16.83 -0.34 -4.52
C GLN A 214 -16.74 -0.94 -5.94
N ASN A 215 -17.62 -0.50 -6.84
CA ASN A 215 -17.56 -0.91 -8.25
C ASN A 215 -16.27 -0.40 -8.89
N ALA A 216 -15.90 0.86 -8.69
CA ALA A 216 -14.66 1.41 -9.26
C ALA A 216 -13.40 0.73 -8.69
N ILE A 217 -13.39 0.35 -7.41
CA ILE A 217 -12.31 -0.46 -6.82
C ILE A 217 -12.25 -1.86 -7.47
N THR A 218 -13.41 -2.45 -7.76
CA THR A 218 -13.49 -3.74 -8.44
C THR A 218 -12.99 -3.63 -9.89
N ASP A 219 -13.40 -2.57 -10.60
CA ASP A 219 -12.97 -2.29 -11.97
C ASP A 219 -11.45 -2.08 -12.04
N PHE A 220 -10.86 -1.37 -11.05
CA PHE A 220 -9.41 -1.24 -10.93
C PHE A 220 -8.69 -2.60 -10.92
N PHE A 221 -9.17 -3.56 -10.11
CA PHE A 221 -8.57 -4.90 -10.08
C PHE A 221 -8.74 -5.66 -11.40
N TYR A 222 -9.88 -5.46 -12.08
CA TYR A 222 -10.13 -6.08 -13.37
C TYR A 222 -9.24 -5.48 -14.47
N ASP A 223 -9.17 -4.16 -14.56
CA ASP A 223 -8.36 -3.44 -15.55
C ASP A 223 -6.86 -3.73 -15.36
N TYR A 224 -6.42 -3.82 -14.12
CA TYR A 224 -5.04 -4.21 -13.82
C TYR A 224 -4.74 -5.65 -14.25
N ALA A 225 -5.63 -6.61 -14.00
CA ALA A 225 -5.43 -7.98 -14.45
C ALA A 225 -5.31 -8.04 -15.98
N MET A 226 -6.15 -7.28 -16.71
CA MET A 226 -6.08 -7.17 -18.16
C MET A 226 -4.81 -6.48 -18.67
N TRP A 227 -4.32 -5.48 -17.94
CA TRP A 227 -3.07 -4.77 -18.30
C TRP A 227 -1.84 -5.67 -18.13
N ARG A 228 -1.84 -6.56 -17.14
CA ARG A 228 -0.74 -7.50 -16.86
C ARG A 228 -0.66 -8.65 -17.88
N ASP A 229 -1.77 -8.98 -18.55
CA ASP A 229 -1.85 -10.08 -19.53
C ASP A 229 -1.52 -9.62 -20.97
N VAL A 230 -1.18 -8.33 -21.17
CA VAL A 230 -0.74 -7.72 -22.44
C VAL A 230 0.78 -7.58 -22.47
#